data_ef18359f677f9894233599c9fcd98fcd
#
_entry.id   ef18359f677f9894233599c9fcd98fcd
#
_cell.length_a   1.000
_cell.length_b   1.000
_cell.length_c   1.000
_cell.angle_alpha   90.00
_cell.angle_beta   90.00
_cell.angle_gamma   90.00
#
_symmetry.space_group_name_H-M   'P 1'
#
loop_
_entity.id
_entity.type
_entity.pdbx_description
1 polymer ?
#
loop_
_entity_poly.entity_id
_entity_poly.type
_entity_poly.pdbx_seq_one_letter_code
_entity_poly.pdbx_strand_id
1 'polypeptide(L)'
;MYSLVFAPLLFLPCSFDTQALSAKTTRVIEGSAPYLTFDGGRTKVTSNDDLLTIILPDGTKVTPSSNTSSATNPILITNGSTFDDIHMVLPLGVNTVNLSDLITQGNWGDDDGDGQGTNGVMASGGRISVSFTDKNGSTVSRSDTLDICSAPYKVILSSTNGNLTTQYGIPKGRTFGGSRVTYYINPNSPPKVCYARPNVSYIGDNAGKDIWNRNKGFLTQSINPSSYGLNFPTTGAYGLFFDLDIAGVDASQLTWSSVPPHGEITAIVTWVKPNDNDTWISDKSMYVTRVTLNGPRADDARIQSDNPSPLRRPILPQTFELEGRDKSGNVVIKYGFVLQKWFVNRADKEDTPSRQTTWCSSLGYRLSRIRDLTNAKCGVQADDGFPCVDGIDGAKPSSDARYYQRRIGAGFFTEWGSMGYYADAGFRRFRGYWTSDAIYDTNFDVNSDNGYVYRYRGGKHPAVCTTP
;
A
#
# COMPACT_ATOMS: atom_id res chain seq x y z
N MET A 1 23.37 -73.02 105.20
CA MET A 1 22.17 -72.43 104.59
C MET A 1 22.51 -70.95 104.22
N TYR A 2 22.78 -70.73 102.96
CA TYR A 2 23.16 -69.39 102.51
C TYR A 2 21.99 -68.81 101.82
N SER A 3 21.53 -67.61 102.26
CA SER A 3 20.44 -66.87 101.68
C SER A 3 21.00 -65.87 100.69
N LEU A 4 20.60 -65.99 99.44
CA LEU A 4 20.97 -65.05 98.38
C LEU A 4 19.96 -63.88 98.37
N VAL A 5 20.48 -62.66 98.57
CA VAL A 5 19.74 -61.43 98.45
C VAL A 5 19.85 -60.98 97.00
N PHE A 6 18.74 -60.89 96.30
CA PHE A 6 18.65 -60.30 94.95
C PHE A 6 18.42 -58.83 95.08
N ALA A 7 19.35 -58.00 94.56
CA ALA A 7 19.16 -56.56 94.44
C ALA A 7 18.57 -56.24 93.06
N PRO A 8 17.53 -55.41 92.95
CA PRO A 8 17.00 -55.03 91.66
C PRO A 8 17.88 -53.96 90.99
N LEU A 9 18.29 -54.27 89.73
CA LEU A 9 19.04 -53.33 88.88
C LEU A 9 18.04 -52.29 88.35
N LEU A 10 18.21 -51.02 88.74
CA LEU A 10 17.48 -49.88 88.20
C LEU A 10 18.09 -49.56 86.82
N PHE A 11 17.29 -49.74 85.76
CA PHE A 11 17.57 -49.23 84.44
C PHE A 11 17.15 -47.77 84.35
N LEU A 12 18.12 -46.87 84.32
CA LEU A 12 17.89 -45.43 83.97
C LEU A 12 17.81 -45.35 82.45
N PRO A 13 16.78 -44.72 81.91
CA PRO A 13 16.76 -44.44 80.47
C PRO A 13 17.71 -43.30 80.18
N CYS A 14 18.81 -43.54 79.49
CA CYS A 14 19.62 -42.51 78.86
C CYS A 14 18.87 -41.98 77.64
N SER A 15 18.24 -40.83 77.77
CA SER A 15 17.77 -40.07 76.63
C SER A 15 18.99 -39.49 75.91
N PHE A 16 19.33 -40.02 74.77
CA PHE A 16 20.30 -39.39 73.85
C PHE A 16 19.52 -38.25 73.13
N ASP A 17 19.83 -37.02 73.47
CA ASP A 17 19.49 -35.91 72.63
C ASP A 17 20.20 -36.07 71.31
N THR A 18 19.45 -36.52 70.28
CA THR A 18 19.93 -36.51 68.90
C THR A 18 19.87 -35.03 68.42
N GLN A 19 20.99 -34.32 68.61
CA GLN A 19 21.19 -33.09 67.87
C GLN A 19 21.24 -33.42 66.39
N ALA A 20 20.19 -33.07 65.66
CA ALA A 20 20.23 -33.04 64.24
C ALA A 20 21.34 -32.08 63.81
N LEU A 21 22.43 -32.59 63.25
CA LEU A 21 23.46 -31.80 62.63
C LEU A 21 22.82 -31.04 61.44
N SER A 22 22.42 -29.80 61.67
CA SER A 22 22.15 -28.90 60.55
C SER A 22 23.52 -28.48 60.00
N ALA A 23 24.06 -29.23 59.04
CA ALA A 23 25.19 -28.79 58.28
C ALA A 23 24.75 -27.65 57.35
N LYS A 24 24.92 -26.41 57.75
CA LYS A 24 24.91 -25.29 56.85
C LYS A 24 26.18 -25.39 56.00
N THR A 25 26.03 -25.75 54.74
CA THR A 25 27.11 -25.62 53.78
C THR A 25 27.42 -24.14 53.60
N THR A 26 28.61 -23.71 53.96
CA THR A 26 29.10 -22.33 53.71
C THR A 26 29.50 -22.12 52.27
N ARG A 27 29.45 -23.13 51.43
CA ARG A 27 29.66 -23.04 49.97
C ARG A 27 28.34 -22.85 49.29
N VAL A 28 28.23 -21.73 48.62
CA VAL A 28 27.16 -21.45 47.68
C VAL A 28 27.32 -22.38 46.49
N ILE A 29 26.22 -23.01 46.01
CA ILE A 29 26.24 -23.75 44.78
C ILE A 29 26.39 -22.74 43.66
N GLU A 30 27.58 -22.68 43.04
CA GLU A 30 27.78 -21.89 41.83
C GLU A 30 27.09 -22.63 40.67
N GLY A 31 26.18 -21.92 39.98
CA GLY A 31 25.37 -22.45 38.92
C GLY A 31 25.27 -21.50 37.72
N SER A 32 24.31 -21.73 36.85
CA SER A 32 24.00 -20.90 35.73
C SER A 32 22.58 -20.34 35.83
N ALA A 33 22.36 -19.08 35.39
CA ALA A 33 21.02 -18.53 35.37
C ALA A 33 20.16 -19.21 34.29
N PRO A 34 18.87 -19.46 34.56
CA PRO A 34 17.96 -20.00 33.57
C PRO A 34 17.88 -19.13 32.31
N TYR A 35 17.57 -19.75 31.18
CA TYR A 35 17.46 -19.06 29.89
C TYR A 35 16.22 -19.52 29.11
N LEU A 36 15.81 -18.76 28.10
CA LEU A 36 14.81 -19.22 27.13
C LEU A 36 15.50 -19.96 25.99
N THR A 37 14.81 -20.97 25.46
CA THR A 37 15.23 -21.73 24.29
C THR A 37 14.00 -22.22 23.53
N PHE A 38 14.09 -22.30 22.20
CA PHE A 38 13.00 -22.72 21.30
C PHE A 38 13.39 -23.95 20.46
N ASP A 39 14.58 -24.47 20.68
CA ASP A 39 15.18 -25.58 19.92
C ASP A 39 15.84 -26.67 20.83
N GLY A 40 15.33 -26.77 22.06
CA GLY A 40 15.78 -27.75 23.04
C GLY A 40 17.17 -27.47 23.63
N GLY A 41 17.52 -26.21 23.80
CA GLY A 41 18.77 -25.78 24.44
C GLY A 41 19.94 -25.52 23.49
N ARG A 42 19.76 -25.71 22.18
CA ARG A 42 20.81 -25.42 21.19
C ARG A 42 21.10 -23.94 21.09
N THR A 43 20.04 -23.14 21.06
CA THR A 43 20.14 -21.68 21.08
C THR A 43 19.62 -21.16 22.41
N LYS A 44 20.46 -20.40 23.11
CA LYS A 44 20.14 -19.80 24.41
C LYS A 44 19.80 -18.32 24.21
N VAL A 45 18.63 -17.90 24.69
CA VAL A 45 18.21 -16.50 24.75
C VAL A 45 18.51 -16.01 26.15
N THR A 46 19.55 -15.21 26.28
CA THR A 46 20.10 -14.77 27.57
C THR A 46 20.13 -13.26 27.78
N SER A 47 19.84 -12.51 26.73
CA SER A 47 19.85 -11.04 26.73
C SER A 47 18.63 -10.48 26.00
N ASN A 48 18.40 -9.17 26.15
CA ASN A 48 17.39 -8.45 25.35
C ASN A 48 17.74 -8.51 23.85
N ASP A 49 19.01 -8.50 23.53
CA ASP A 49 19.49 -8.60 22.15
C ASP A 49 19.05 -9.93 21.51
N ASP A 50 19.19 -11.03 22.22
CA ASP A 50 18.71 -12.34 21.77
C ASP A 50 17.18 -12.38 21.70
N LEU A 51 16.50 -11.79 22.71
CA LEU A 51 15.04 -11.82 22.86
C LEU A 51 14.34 -11.10 21.71
N LEU A 52 14.91 -10.02 21.17
CA LEU A 52 14.35 -9.20 20.11
C LEU A 52 15.03 -9.41 18.76
N THR A 53 15.74 -10.52 18.59
CA THR A 53 16.40 -10.91 17.34
C THR A 53 15.40 -11.43 16.32
N ILE A 54 15.67 -11.16 15.04
CA ILE A 54 15.01 -11.80 13.90
C ILE A 54 16.01 -12.67 13.14
N ILE A 55 15.50 -13.76 12.55
CA ILE A 55 16.26 -14.63 11.64
C ILE A 55 15.55 -14.56 10.28
N LEU A 56 16.26 -14.11 9.28
CA LEU A 56 15.77 -13.94 7.92
C LEU A 56 15.58 -15.29 7.21
N PRO A 57 14.84 -15.35 6.08
CA PRO A 57 14.61 -16.58 5.33
C PRO A 57 15.90 -17.32 4.88
N ASP A 58 16.99 -16.58 4.68
CA ASP A 58 18.32 -17.12 4.32
C ASP A 58 19.13 -17.63 5.53
N GLY A 59 18.56 -17.57 6.74
CA GLY A 59 19.22 -17.94 7.99
C GLY A 59 20.05 -16.83 8.63
N THR A 60 20.15 -15.64 8.03
CA THR A 60 20.88 -14.51 8.58
C THR A 60 20.24 -14.03 9.87
N LYS A 61 21.02 -13.98 10.96
CA LYS A 61 20.58 -13.48 12.26
C LYS A 61 20.84 -11.97 12.35
N VAL A 62 19.80 -11.18 12.64
CA VAL A 62 19.90 -9.73 12.87
C VAL A 62 19.42 -9.42 14.28
N THR A 63 20.35 -8.98 15.12
CA THR A 63 20.08 -8.58 16.52
C THR A 63 19.79 -7.08 16.62
N PRO A 64 19.17 -6.58 17.70
CA PRO A 64 19.05 -5.15 17.94
C PRO A 64 20.36 -4.38 17.81
N SER A 65 21.47 -4.95 18.34
CA SER A 65 22.81 -4.34 18.31
C SER A 65 23.45 -4.34 16.92
N SER A 66 23.13 -5.31 16.07
CA SER A 66 23.62 -5.40 14.69
C SER A 66 22.69 -4.73 13.66
N ASN A 67 21.52 -4.28 14.07
CA ASN A 67 20.53 -3.72 13.18
C ASN A 67 20.93 -2.31 12.71
N THR A 68 21.27 -2.17 11.44
CA THR A 68 21.54 -0.89 10.76
C THR A 68 20.43 -0.49 9.79
N SER A 69 19.32 -1.24 9.76
CA SER A 69 18.24 -1.00 8.81
C SER A 69 17.51 0.31 9.09
N SER A 70 17.11 0.97 8.01
CA SER A 70 16.35 2.22 8.03
C SER A 70 15.36 2.25 6.86
N ALA A 71 14.51 3.26 6.82
CA ALA A 71 13.58 3.45 5.71
C ALA A 71 14.29 3.61 4.35
N THR A 72 15.52 4.14 4.35
CA THR A 72 16.34 4.34 3.14
C THR A 72 17.38 3.24 2.91
N ASN A 73 17.61 2.38 3.90
CA ASN A 73 18.52 1.23 3.82
C ASN A 73 17.87 0.01 4.49
N PRO A 74 16.81 -0.57 3.91
CA PRO A 74 16.13 -1.71 4.49
C PRO A 74 16.90 -3.00 4.28
N ILE A 75 16.61 -4.00 5.13
CA ILE A 75 17.05 -5.38 4.95
C ILE A 75 16.30 -5.96 3.75
N LEU A 76 17.03 -6.57 2.82
CA LEU A 76 16.45 -7.22 1.65
C LEU A 76 16.16 -8.69 1.97
N ILE A 77 14.93 -9.15 1.67
CA ILE A 77 14.53 -10.55 1.77
C ILE A 77 14.06 -11.06 0.41
N THR A 78 14.01 -12.37 0.23
CA THR A 78 13.61 -13.00 -1.04
C THR A 78 12.25 -12.47 -1.51
N ASN A 79 12.14 -12.24 -2.82
CA ASN A 79 10.87 -11.87 -3.42
C ASN A 79 9.81 -12.96 -3.23
N GLY A 80 8.59 -12.57 -2.90
CA GLY A 80 7.49 -13.48 -2.59
C GLY A 80 7.45 -13.96 -1.14
N SER A 81 8.41 -13.57 -0.28
CA SER A 81 8.37 -13.85 1.15
C SER A 81 7.21 -13.16 1.86
N THR A 82 6.87 -13.72 3.00
CA THR A 82 5.90 -13.21 3.99
C THR A 82 6.64 -12.90 5.31
N PHE A 83 5.98 -12.34 6.31
CA PHE A 83 6.57 -12.22 7.63
C PHE A 83 6.59 -13.55 8.41
N ASP A 84 5.87 -14.57 7.95
CA ASP A 84 5.97 -15.92 8.53
C ASP A 84 7.33 -16.59 8.21
N ASP A 85 8.00 -16.15 7.14
CA ASP A 85 9.35 -16.60 6.78
C ASP A 85 10.45 -15.96 7.64
N ILE A 86 10.11 -14.95 8.46
CA ILE A 86 11.01 -14.30 9.40
C ILE A 86 10.79 -14.92 10.79
N HIS A 87 11.79 -15.71 11.26
CA HIS A 87 11.71 -16.33 12.55
C HIS A 87 12.09 -15.38 13.69
N MET A 88 11.42 -15.51 14.80
CA MET A 88 11.62 -14.73 16.03
C MET A 88 11.16 -15.55 17.24
N VAL A 89 11.40 -15.05 18.43
CA VAL A 89 10.96 -15.69 19.69
C VAL A 89 9.46 -15.97 19.73
N LEU A 90 8.64 -15.12 19.09
CA LEU A 90 7.19 -15.34 19.02
C LEU A 90 6.85 -16.46 18.02
N PRO A 91 6.02 -17.45 18.44
CA PRO A 91 5.54 -18.48 17.53
C PRO A 91 4.76 -17.91 16.35
N LEU A 92 4.63 -18.70 15.27
CA LEU A 92 3.81 -18.35 14.12
C LEU A 92 2.35 -18.09 14.54
N GLY A 93 1.75 -17.06 13.97
CA GLY A 93 0.37 -16.68 14.28
C GLY A 93 0.17 -15.95 15.61
N VAL A 94 1.23 -15.79 16.41
CA VAL A 94 1.18 -15.13 17.72
C VAL A 94 1.92 -13.80 17.67
N ASN A 95 1.24 -12.72 17.97
CA ASN A 95 1.82 -11.38 17.98
C ASN A 95 2.18 -10.87 19.38
N THR A 96 1.83 -11.63 20.41
CA THR A 96 2.13 -11.30 21.81
C THR A 96 2.22 -12.58 22.63
N VAL A 97 3.23 -12.69 23.50
CA VAL A 97 3.42 -13.80 24.44
C VAL A 97 3.99 -13.26 25.75
N ASN A 98 3.59 -13.85 26.91
CA ASN A 98 4.21 -13.55 28.18
C ASN A 98 5.32 -14.56 28.48
N LEU A 99 6.32 -14.19 29.28
CA LEU A 99 7.38 -15.11 29.69
C LEU A 99 6.81 -16.34 30.41
N SER A 100 5.77 -16.18 31.23
CA SER A 100 5.08 -17.29 31.91
C SER A 100 4.52 -18.33 30.93
N ASP A 101 4.00 -17.87 29.79
CA ASP A 101 3.43 -18.75 28.78
C ASP A 101 4.53 -19.57 28.09
N LEU A 102 5.70 -18.93 27.84
CA LEU A 102 6.88 -19.59 27.28
C LEU A 102 7.41 -20.68 28.22
N ILE A 103 7.47 -20.38 29.55
CA ILE A 103 7.89 -21.38 30.56
C ILE A 103 6.92 -22.54 30.59
N THR A 104 5.62 -22.30 30.60
CA THR A 104 4.57 -23.34 30.59
C THR A 104 4.66 -24.24 29.35
N GLN A 105 5.06 -23.66 28.21
CA GLN A 105 5.29 -24.39 26.95
C GLN A 105 6.62 -25.17 26.91
N GLY A 106 7.45 -25.08 27.96
CA GLY A 106 8.75 -25.76 28.02
C GLY A 106 9.85 -25.04 27.23
N ASN A 107 9.67 -23.79 26.84
CA ASN A 107 10.64 -22.99 26.08
C ASN A 107 11.71 -22.36 27.02
N TRP A 108 12.32 -23.20 27.86
CA TRP A 108 13.36 -22.79 28.79
C TRP A 108 14.41 -23.86 28.95
N GLY A 109 15.57 -23.48 29.46
CA GLY A 109 16.65 -24.37 29.83
C GLY A 109 17.39 -23.88 31.05
N ASP A 110 18.09 -24.82 31.68
CA ASP A 110 18.86 -24.65 32.90
C ASP A 110 20.00 -25.65 32.87
N ASP A 111 21.27 -25.19 32.85
CA ASP A 111 22.43 -26.04 32.60
C ASP A 111 22.91 -26.80 33.84
N ASP A 112 22.62 -26.29 35.03
CA ASP A 112 23.06 -26.92 36.30
C ASP A 112 21.95 -27.76 36.94
N GLY A 113 20.73 -27.74 36.36
CA GLY A 113 19.62 -28.60 36.78
C GLY A 113 18.91 -28.10 38.04
N ASP A 114 19.19 -26.92 38.55
CA ASP A 114 18.56 -26.39 39.76
C ASP A 114 17.09 -25.91 39.49
N GLY A 115 16.74 -25.72 38.22
CA GLY A 115 15.38 -25.53 37.75
C GLY A 115 14.55 -26.80 37.64
N GLN A 116 15.11 -27.97 37.88
CA GLN A 116 14.43 -29.29 37.84
C GLN A 116 13.64 -29.61 39.12
N GLY A 117 13.63 -28.71 40.11
CA GLY A 117 12.90 -28.87 41.37
C GLY A 117 11.36 -28.78 41.21
N THR A 118 10.66 -29.01 42.32
CA THR A 118 9.19 -29.06 42.38
C THR A 118 8.50 -27.84 41.79
N ASN A 119 9.15 -26.69 41.79
CA ASN A 119 8.63 -25.43 41.29
C ASN A 119 9.18 -25.05 39.90
N GLY A 120 10.17 -25.79 39.36
CA GLY A 120 10.75 -25.50 38.06
C GLY A 120 11.37 -24.12 37.93
N VAL A 121 11.48 -23.63 36.68
CA VAL A 121 11.78 -22.22 36.38
C VAL A 121 10.48 -21.43 36.45
N MET A 122 10.50 -20.32 37.17
CA MET A 122 9.37 -19.40 37.32
C MET A 122 9.64 -18.11 36.52
N ALA A 123 8.60 -17.58 35.89
CA ALA A 123 8.64 -16.27 35.25
C ALA A 123 7.78 -15.27 36.00
N SER A 124 8.28 -14.04 36.14
CA SER A 124 7.51 -12.91 36.68
C SER A 124 7.60 -11.71 35.74
N GLY A 125 6.44 -11.14 35.36
CA GLY A 125 6.37 -10.09 34.35
C GLY A 125 6.84 -10.56 32.97
N GLY A 126 7.31 -9.62 32.16
CA GLY A 126 7.86 -9.90 30.83
C GLY A 126 6.79 -10.24 29.81
N ARG A 127 6.61 -9.34 28.85
CA ARG A 127 5.73 -9.52 27.68
C ARG A 127 6.52 -9.18 26.44
N ILE A 128 6.45 -10.03 25.44
CA ILE A 128 7.06 -9.83 24.14
C ILE A 128 5.96 -9.62 23.12
N SER A 129 6.10 -8.63 22.25
CA SER A 129 5.13 -8.35 21.19
C SER A 129 5.80 -7.95 19.89
N VAL A 130 5.13 -8.24 18.78
CA VAL A 130 5.52 -7.85 17.44
C VAL A 130 4.37 -7.14 16.74
N SER A 131 4.68 -6.16 15.91
CA SER A 131 3.74 -5.55 14.97
C SER A 131 4.39 -5.35 13.61
N PHE A 132 3.57 -5.48 12.57
CA PHE A 132 3.98 -5.37 11.17
C PHE A 132 3.19 -4.24 10.53
N THR A 133 3.89 -3.29 9.89
CA THR A 133 3.26 -2.19 9.17
C THR A 133 3.94 -1.94 7.84
N ASP A 134 3.17 -1.44 6.87
CA ASP A 134 3.70 -0.96 5.59
C ASP A 134 4.34 0.45 5.72
N LYS A 135 4.83 0.99 4.61
CA LYS A 135 5.42 2.35 4.56
C LYS A 135 4.45 3.46 4.99
N ASN A 136 3.14 3.23 4.88
CA ASN A 136 2.11 4.20 5.25
C ASN A 136 1.63 4.04 6.70
N GLY A 137 2.16 3.04 7.44
CA GLY A 137 1.74 2.71 8.79
C GLY A 137 0.50 1.81 8.88
N SER A 138 -0.01 1.29 7.77
CA SER A 138 -1.11 0.33 7.77
C SER A 138 -0.63 -1.02 8.27
N THR A 139 -1.44 -1.68 9.12
CA THR A 139 -1.14 -3.03 9.61
C THR A 139 -1.13 -4.04 8.47
N VAL A 140 -0.13 -4.94 8.48
CA VAL A 140 0.06 -6.03 7.52
C VAL A 140 -0.06 -7.35 8.25
N SER A 141 -0.72 -8.34 7.65
CA SER A 141 -0.75 -9.70 8.20
C SER A 141 0.60 -10.39 8.03
N ARG A 142 0.97 -11.29 8.95
CA ARG A 142 2.21 -12.08 8.81
C ARG A 142 2.23 -12.95 7.57
N SER A 143 1.08 -13.46 7.15
CA SER A 143 0.91 -14.33 5.98
C SER A 143 0.78 -13.58 4.66
N ASP A 144 0.68 -12.24 4.67
CA ASP A 144 0.57 -11.48 3.43
C ASP A 144 1.91 -11.50 2.68
N THR A 145 1.86 -11.79 1.38
CA THR A 145 3.03 -11.68 0.51
C THR A 145 3.48 -10.21 0.43
N LEU A 146 4.77 -9.98 0.69
CA LEU A 146 5.33 -8.65 0.71
C LEU A 146 5.51 -8.10 -0.70
N ASP A 147 4.97 -6.91 -0.96
CA ASP A 147 5.04 -6.20 -2.23
C ASP A 147 5.93 -4.96 -2.11
N ILE A 148 6.82 -4.76 -3.08
CA ILE A 148 7.71 -3.58 -3.15
C ILE A 148 6.93 -2.25 -3.11
N CYS A 149 5.70 -2.22 -3.58
CA CYS A 149 4.84 -1.02 -3.58
C CYS A 149 4.39 -0.59 -2.18
N SER A 150 4.41 -1.48 -1.22
CA SER A 150 4.08 -1.21 0.17
C SER A 150 5.31 -1.10 1.08
N ALA A 151 6.50 -1.40 0.54
CA ALA A 151 7.77 -1.32 1.22
C ALA A 151 8.28 0.14 1.36
N PRO A 152 9.17 0.46 2.34
CA PRO A 152 9.71 -0.45 3.32
C PRO A 152 8.70 -0.80 4.41
N TYR A 153 8.67 -2.08 4.76
CA TYR A 153 7.87 -2.56 5.88
C TYR A 153 8.63 -2.38 7.20
N LYS A 154 7.90 -2.30 8.31
CA LYS A 154 8.46 -2.24 9.66
C LYS A 154 8.04 -3.47 10.45
N VAL A 155 9.02 -4.21 10.95
CA VAL A 155 8.84 -5.23 11.98
C VAL A 155 9.27 -4.61 13.30
N ILE A 156 8.33 -4.39 14.21
CA ILE A 156 8.59 -3.74 15.49
C ILE A 156 8.45 -4.79 16.58
N LEU A 157 9.57 -5.19 17.16
CA LEU A 157 9.62 -6.05 18.34
C LEU A 157 9.77 -5.22 19.60
N SER A 158 9.05 -5.58 20.65
CA SER A 158 9.17 -4.94 21.96
C SER A 158 9.02 -5.94 23.12
N SER A 159 9.72 -5.69 24.19
CA SER A 159 9.62 -6.40 25.44
C SER A 159 9.33 -5.46 26.60
N THR A 160 8.69 -5.97 27.65
CA THR A 160 8.58 -5.31 28.95
C THR A 160 9.51 -6.01 29.95
N ASN A 161 9.78 -5.37 31.09
CA ASN A 161 10.61 -5.97 32.13
C ASN A 161 10.05 -7.29 32.61
N GLY A 162 10.91 -8.29 32.73
CA GLY A 162 10.56 -9.61 33.21
C GLY A 162 11.77 -10.37 33.76
N ASN A 163 11.51 -11.37 34.59
CA ASN A 163 12.54 -12.19 35.22
C ASN A 163 12.21 -13.67 35.06
N LEU A 164 13.26 -14.49 34.87
CA LEU A 164 13.24 -15.91 35.07
C LEU A 164 13.99 -16.22 36.38
N THR A 165 13.46 -17.11 37.21
CA THR A 165 14.06 -17.48 38.48
C THR A 165 13.98 -18.99 38.72
N THR A 166 15.01 -19.55 39.32
CA THR A 166 15.08 -20.91 39.87
C THR A 166 15.02 -20.88 41.40
N GLN A 167 14.70 -21.98 42.02
CA GLN A 167 14.62 -22.10 43.46
C GLN A 167 16.00 -22.04 44.11
N TYR A 168 17.01 -22.63 43.51
CA TYR A 168 18.38 -22.80 44.02
C TYR A 168 19.39 -22.19 43.03
N GLY A 169 20.68 -22.30 43.39
CA GLY A 169 21.78 -21.82 42.54
C GLY A 169 22.16 -20.36 42.72
N ILE A 170 23.30 -19.97 42.19
CA ILE A 170 23.75 -18.59 42.02
C ILE A 170 24.44 -18.47 40.67
N PRO A 171 23.92 -17.59 39.79
CA PRO A 171 22.80 -16.63 39.97
C PRO A 171 21.45 -17.35 39.87
N LYS A 172 20.52 -17.02 40.78
CA LYS A 172 19.15 -17.61 40.84
C LYS A 172 18.24 -17.17 39.70
N GLY A 173 18.63 -16.22 38.89
CA GLY A 173 17.73 -15.69 37.93
C GLY A 173 18.37 -14.83 36.86
N ARG A 174 17.58 -14.57 35.82
CA ARG A 174 17.92 -13.74 34.68
C ARG A 174 16.84 -12.67 34.48
N THR A 175 17.27 -11.44 34.31
CA THR A 175 16.37 -10.32 34.06
C THR A 175 16.43 -9.92 32.60
N PHE A 176 15.27 -9.74 31.98
CA PHE A 176 15.09 -9.10 30.69
C PHE A 176 14.51 -7.70 30.93
N GLY A 177 15.14 -6.68 30.34
CA GLY A 177 14.66 -5.29 30.42
C GLY A 177 13.58 -5.00 29.40
N GLY A 178 12.83 -3.89 29.62
CA GLY A 178 11.97 -3.33 28.60
C GLY A 178 12.81 -2.74 27.45
N SER A 179 12.52 -3.14 26.21
CA SER A 179 13.24 -2.68 25.02
C SER A 179 12.33 -2.68 23.80
N ARG A 180 12.74 -1.93 22.76
CA ARG A 180 12.03 -1.87 21.48
C ARG A 180 13.03 -1.72 20.35
N VAL A 181 12.82 -2.47 19.29
CA VAL A 181 13.61 -2.40 18.06
C VAL A 181 12.68 -2.35 16.84
N THR A 182 13.10 -1.64 15.81
CA THR A 182 12.42 -1.60 14.50
C THR A 182 13.37 -2.09 13.44
N TYR A 183 12.96 -3.12 12.72
CA TYR A 183 13.62 -3.61 11.51
C TYR A 183 12.84 -3.15 10.29
N TYR A 184 13.56 -2.56 9.33
CA TYR A 184 12.98 -2.16 8.04
C TYR A 184 13.27 -3.26 7.03
N ILE A 185 12.22 -3.76 6.37
CA ILE A 185 12.27 -4.92 5.47
C ILE A 185 11.78 -4.53 4.08
N ASN A 186 12.49 -4.96 3.04
CA ASN A 186 12.06 -4.86 1.65
C ASN A 186 12.11 -6.23 0.98
N PRO A 187 11.10 -6.61 0.18
CA PRO A 187 11.27 -7.71 -0.76
C PRO A 187 12.27 -7.31 -1.85
N ASN A 188 13.20 -8.20 -2.18
CA ASN A 188 14.16 -8.02 -3.27
C ASN A 188 13.46 -8.26 -4.62
N SER A 189 12.58 -7.34 -4.98
CA SER A 189 11.78 -7.37 -6.21
C SER A 189 12.32 -6.38 -7.24
N PRO A 190 12.19 -6.67 -8.53
CA PRO A 190 12.48 -5.69 -9.58
C PRO A 190 11.69 -4.40 -9.38
N PRO A 191 12.24 -3.24 -9.77
CA PRO A 191 11.51 -1.98 -9.75
C PRO A 191 10.23 -2.05 -10.58
N LYS A 192 9.16 -1.41 -10.09
CA LYS A 192 7.90 -1.32 -10.85
C LYS A 192 7.16 -0.01 -10.60
N VAL A 193 6.32 0.37 -11.53
CA VAL A 193 5.32 1.41 -11.35
C VAL A 193 4.15 0.80 -10.60
N CYS A 194 3.88 1.29 -9.40
CA CYS A 194 2.82 0.79 -8.53
C CYS A 194 1.46 1.38 -8.90
N TYR A 195 1.44 2.69 -9.12
CA TYR A 195 0.24 3.44 -9.44
C TYR A 195 0.49 4.47 -10.53
N ALA A 196 -0.52 4.70 -11.36
CA ALA A 196 -0.63 5.85 -12.22
C ALA A 196 -1.67 6.81 -11.61
N ARG A 197 -1.23 8.00 -11.23
CA ARG A 197 -2.02 8.95 -10.45
C ARG A 197 -2.46 10.17 -11.28
N PRO A 198 -3.69 10.17 -11.86
CA PRO A 198 -4.34 11.39 -12.31
C PRO A 198 -4.71 12.25 -11.09
N ASN A 199 -5.49 13.31 -11.25
CA ASN A 199 -6.00 13.98 -10.06
C ASN A 199 -6.81 12.98 -9.18
N VAL A 200 -6.57 12.98 -7.87
CA VAL A 200 -7.24 12.11 -6.90
C VAL A 200 -8.27 12.87 -6.06
N SER A 201 -8.85 13.95 -6.62
CA SER A 201 -9.93 14.65 -5.94
C SER A 201 -11.13 13.73 -5.68
N TYR A 202 -11.79 13.94 -4.59
CA TYR A 202 -12.55 13.04 -3.73
C TYR A 202 -13.75 12.28 -4.34
N ILE A 203 -14.16 12.52 -5.56
CA ILE A 203 -15.32 11.85 -6.15
C ILE A 203 -14.90 10.56 -6.83
N GLY A 204 -15.67 9.47 -6.61
CA GLY A 204 -15.42 8.16 -7.22
C GLY A 204 -14.63 7.18 -6.35
N ASP A 205 -14.57 7.41 -5.05
CA ASP A 205 -13.79 6.61 -4.07
C ASP A 205 -14.25 5.14 -3.91
N ASN A 206 -15.46 4.81 -4.37
CA ASN A 206 -16.06 3.47 -4.20
C ASN A 206 -15.58 2.43 -5.22
N ALA A 207 -14.55 2.74 -6.00
CA ALA A 207 -13.91 1.73 -6.85
C ALA A 207 -13.26 0.62 -6.00
N GLY A 208 -13.19 -0.59 -6.52
CA GLY A 208 -12.53 -1.72 -5.84
C GLY A 208 -11.07 -1.37 -5.53
N LYS A 209 -10.58 -1.87 -4.40
CA LYS A 209 -9.19 -1.63 -3.94
C LYS A 209 -8.14 -2.23 -4.88
N ASP A 210 -8.54 -3.16 -5.71
CA ASP A 210 -7.77 -3.82 -6.76
C ASP A 210 -7.53 -2.93 -8.00
N ILE A 211 -8.28 -1.83 -8.14
CA ILE A 211 -8.21 -0.92 -9.29
C ILE A 211 -7.78 0.49 -8.87
N TRP A 212 -8.30 0.99 -7.75
CA TRP A 212 -8.18 2.39 -7.35
C TRP A 212 -7.80 2.56 -5.89
N ASN A 213 -6.80 3.39 -5.65
CA ASN A 213 -6.47 3.91 -4.33
C ASN A 213 -6.73 5.41 -4.31
N ARG A 214 -7.57 5.88 -3.37
CA ARG A 214 -7.97 7.29 -3.27
C ARG A 214 -6.84 8.30 -3.11
N ASN A 215 -5.67 7.84 -2.60
CA ASN A 215 -4.51 8.70 -2.36
C ASN A 215 -3.42 8.54 -3.42
N LYS A 216 -3.44 7.43 -4.18
CA LYS A 216 -2.36 7.03 -5.09
C LYS A 216 -2.78 6.92 -6.56
N GLY A 217 -4.09 6.81 -6.84
CA GLY A 217 -4.61 6.66 -8.19
C GLY A 217 -4.88 5.22 -8.59
N PHE A 218 -4.76 4.91 -9.89
CA PHE A 218 -4.98 3.58 -10.44
C PHE A 218 -3.79 2.66 -10.20
N LEU A 219 -4.06 1.46 -9.66
CA LEU A 219 -3.06 0.40 -9.60
C LEU A 219 -2.65 -0.02 -11.01
N THR A 220 -1.37 -0.29 -11.20
CA THR A 220 -0.88 -0.95 -12.42
C THR A 220 -1.45 -2.36 -12.50
N GLN A 221 -2.24 -2.63 -13.53
CA GLN A 221 -2.95 -3.90 -13.71
C GLN A 221 -2.08 -4.95 -14.41
N SER A 222 -1.18 -4.51 -15.28
CA SER A 222 -0.31 -5.42 -16.03
C SER A 222 1.02 -4.77 -16.41
N ILE A 223 2.08 -5.57 -16.35
CA ILE A 223 3.40 -5.25 -16.91
C ILE A 223 3.67 -5.99 -18.22
N ASN A 224 2.73 -6.82 -18.68
CA ASN A 224 2.84 -7.57 -19.92
C ASN A 224 2.38 -6.69 -21.09
N PRO A 225 3.20 -6.51 -22.15
CA PRO A 225 2.85 -5.70 -23.31
C PRO A 225 1.54 -6.08 -23.99
N SER A 226 1.18 -7.37 -24.02
CA SER A 226 -0.08 -7.85 -24.59
C SER A 226 -1.32 -7.43 -23.79
N SER A 227 -1.14 -6.94 -22.57
CA SER A 227 -2.20 -6.58 -21.62
C SER A 227 -2.12 -5.12 -21.14
N TYR A 228 -1.35 -4.28 -21.82
CA TYR A 228 -1.26 -2.84 -21.49
C TYR A 228 -2.60 -2.10 -21.60
N GLY A 229 -3.54 -2.64 -22.38
CA GLY A 229 -4.91 -2.11 -22.46
C GLY A 229 -5.71 -2.20 -21.16
N LEU A 230 -5.22 -2.94 -20.14
CA LEU A 230 -5.81 -2.99 -18.82
C LEU A 230 -5.35 -1.82 -17.92
N ASN A 231 -4.26 -1.12 -18.30
CA ASN A 231 -3.71 -0.01 -17.54
C ASN A 231 -4.39 1.31 -17.91
N PHE A 232 -4.41 2.23 -16.93
CA PHE A 232 -4.74 3.64 -17.15
C PHE A 232 -3.58 4.34 -17.90
N PRO A 233 -3.87 5.32 -18.79
CA PRO A 233 -5.16 5.71 -19.30
C PRO A 233 -5.54 4.94 -20.58
N THR A 234 -6.85 4.77 -20.82
CA THR A 234 -7.36 4.31 -22.12
C THR A 234 -7.90 5.45 -22.97
N THR A 235 -8.04 6.63 -22.39
CA THR A 235 -8.51 7.85 -23.03
C THR A 235 -7.50 8.98 -22.83
N GLY A 236 -7.47 9.95 -23.75
CA GLY A 236 -6.54 11.06 -23.64
C GLY A 236 -7.04 12.35 -24.32
N ALA A 237 -6.47 13.46 -23.90
CA ALA A 237 -6.61 14.78 -24.53
C ALA A 237 -5.31 15.57 -24.33
N TYR A 238 -5.12 16.62 -25.12
CA TYR A 238 -3.98 17.52 -24.97
C TYR A 238 -3.94 18.14 -23.58
N GLY A 239 -2.73 18.17 -22.98
CA GLY A 239 -2.47 18.81 -21.69
C GLY A 239 -2.91 18.01 -20.47
N LEU A 240 -3.45 16.80 -20.65
CA LEU A 240 -3.69 15.88 -19.53
C LEU A 240 -2.39 15.26 -19.04
N PHE A 241 -2.29 15.06 -17.73
CA PHE A 241 -1.11 14.46 -17.12
C PHE A 241 -1.48 13.53 -15.96
N PHE A 242 -0.58 12.63 -15.67
CA PHE A 242 -0.65 11.76 -14.49
C PHE A 242 0.75 11.49 -13.95
N ASP A 243 0.85 11.18 -12.67
CA ASP A 243 2.13 10.93 -12.02
C ASP A 243 2.32 9.43 -11.77
N LEU A 244 3.54 8.93 -11.95
CA LEU A 244 3.91 7.53 -11.68
C LEU A 244 4.42 7.39 -10.24
N ASP A 245 3.79 6.51 -9.45
CA ASP A 245 4.29 6.06 -8.14
C ASP A 245 5.23 4.86 -8.38
N ILE A 246 6.53 5.10 -8.22
CA ILE A 246 7.59 4.15 -8.56
C ILE A 246 8.17 3.56 -7.28
N ALA A 247 8.40 2.25 -7.27
CA ALA A 247 9.04 1.55 -6.18
C ALA A 247 10.26 0.75 -6.67
N GLY A 248 11.24 0.54 -5.78
CA GLY A 248 12.42 -0.28 -6.01
C GLY A 248 13.59 0.45 -6.69
N VAL A 249 13.42 1.70 -7.09
CA VAL A 249 14.49 2.52 -7.70
C VAL A 249 14.28 4.00 -7.36
N ASP A 250 15.37 4.76 -7.31
CA ASP A 250 15.31 6.21 -7.18
C ASP A 250 14.89 6.86 -8.51
N ALA A 251 13.63 7.32 -8.55
CA ALA A 251 13.05 7.91 -9.76
C ALA A 251 13.79 9.16 -10.26
N SER A 252 14.51 9.88 -9.37
CA SER A 252 15.32 11.06 -9.73
C SER A 252 16.51 10.74 -10.61
N GLN A 253 16.94 9.47 -10.62
CA GLN A 253 18.10 8.99 -11.37
C GLN A 253 17.72 8.40 -12.73
N LEU A 254 16.42 8.37 -13.05
CA LEU A 254 15.93 7.79 -14.29
C LEU A 254 15.87 8.81 -15.42
N THR A 255 16.29 8.37 -16.61
CA THR A 255 16.00 9.05 -17.87
C THR A 255 14.88 8.28 -18.58
N TRP A 256 13.95 9.03 -19.15
CA TRP A 256 12.74 8.43 -19.72
C TRP A 256 12.66 8.57 -21.23
N SER A 257 12.19 7.53 -21.89
CA SER A 257 11.79 7.53 -23.29
C SER A 257 10.40 6.92 -23.46
N SER A 258 9.68 7.37 -24.48
CA SER A 258 8.39 6.81 -24.87
C SER A 258 8.51 6.06 -26.18
N VAL A 259 7.87 4.90 -26.27
CA VAL A 259 7.76 4.12 -27.51
C VAL A 259 6.28 4.08 -27.91
N PRO A 260 5.90 4.55 -29.10
CA PRO A 260 6.76 5.17 -30.12
C PRO A 260 7.25 6.56 -29.68
N PRO A 261 8.48 6.95 -30.08
CA PRO A 261 9.04 8.25 -29.71
C PRO A 261 8.39 9.42 -30.44
N HIS A 262 7.74 9.14 -31.56
CA HIS A 262 7.10 10.13 -32.43
C HIS A 262 5.72 9.62 -32.87
N GLY A 263 4.79 10.54 -33.04
CA GLY A 263 3.42 10.27 -33.47
C GLY A 263 2.57 11.52 -33.35
N GLU A 264 1.30 11.40 -33.70
CA GLU A 264 0.33 12.50 -33.54
C GLU A 264 -0.02 12.70 -32.07
N ILE A 265 0.05 11.62 -31.27
CA ILE A 265 -0.02 11.66 -29.82
C ILE A 265 1.35 11.27 -29.28
N THR A 266 1.83 12.03 -28.31
CA THR A 266 3.07 11.75 -27.58
C THR A 266 2.83 11.78 -26.07
N ALA A 267 3.56 10.92 -25.33
CA ALA A 267 3.59 10.91 -23.88
C ALA A 267 5.01 11.35 -23.45
N ILE A 268 5.09 12.48 -22.79
CA ILE A 268 6.37 13.05 -22.33
C ILE A 268 6.48 12.83 -20.83
N VAL A 269 7.59 12.22 -20.40
CA VAL A 269 7.85 11.95 -18.97
C VAL A 269 8.87 12.95 -18.45
N THR A 270 8.54 13.62 -17.35
CA THR A 270 9.40 14.64 -16.73
C THR A 270 9.47 14.44 -15.22
N TRP A 271 10.60 14.84 -14.63
CA TRP A 271 10.80 14.90 -13.19
C TRP A 271 10.59 16.33 -12.72
N VAL A 272 9.42 16.62 -12.14
CA VAL A 272 8.96 18.00 -11.87
C VAL A 272 8.37 18.13 -10.47
N LYS A 273 8.37 19.37 -9.97
CA LYS A 273 7.56 19.71 -8.77
C LYS A 273 6.10 19.88 -9.16
N PRO A 274 5.17 19.43 -8.29
CA PRO A 274 3.76 19.74 -8.46
C PRO A 274 3.51 21.25 -8.48
N ASN A 275 2.56 21.68 -9.29
CA ASN A 275 2.13 23.09 -9.31
C ASN A 275 1.00 23.32 -8.29
N ASP A 276 0.58 24.59 -8.11
CA ASP A 276 -0.45 24.97 -7.14
C ASP A 276 -1.82 24.35 -7.47
N ASN A 277 -2.12 24.12 -8.74
CA ASN A 277 -3.37 23.48 -9.18
C ASN A 277 -3.44 21.98 -8.87
N ASP A 278 -2.31 21.32 -8.57
CA ASP A 278 -2.26 19.93 -8.17
C ASP A 278 -2.73 19.77 -6.71
N THR A 279 -3.94 20.20 -6.40
CA THR A 279 -4.48 20.32 -5.03
C THR A 279 -4.51 19.01 -4.25
N TRP A 280 -4.45 17.88 -4.94
CA TRP A 280 -4.37 16.53 -4.34
C TRP A 280 -2.95 16.13 -3.87
N ILE A 281 -1.94 16.94 -4.16
CA ILE A 281 -0.57 16.77 -3.68
C ILE A 281 -0.31 17.85 -2.63
N SER A 282 -0.30 17.45 -1.36
CA SER A 282 -0.13 18.40 -0.23
C SER A 282 1.30 18.94 -0.12
N ASP A 283 2.29 18.09 -0.34
CA ASP A 283 3.71 18.48 -0.28
C ASP A 283 4.22 18.88 -1.67
N LYS A 284 4.30 20.19 -1.91
CA LYS A 284 4.81 20.76 -3.15
C LYS A 284 6.33 20.76 -3.27
N SER A 285 7.04 20.40 -2.20
CA SER A 285 8.52 20.31 -2.24
C SER A 285 8.99 19.01 -2.89
N MET A 286 8.17 17.97 -2.85
CA MET A 286 8.48 16.65 -3.42
C MET A 286 8.32 16.66 -4.95
N TYR A 287 9.31 16.11 -5.63
CA TYR A 287 9.23 15.90 -7.08
C TYR A 287 8.39 14.67 -7.41
N VAL A 288 7.79 14.70 -8.59
CA VAL A 288 6.98 13.59 -9.14
C VAL A 288 7.46 13.23 -10.54
N THR A 289 7.31 11.96 -10.91
CA THR A 289 7.52 11.49 -12.29
C THR A 289 6.21 11.70 -13.05
N ARG A 290 6.12 12.78 -13.81
CA ARG A 290 4.91 13.21 -14.52
C ARG A 290 4.92 12.81 -15.97
N VAL A 291 3.84 12.18 -16.41
CA VAL A 291 3.56 11.85 -17.81
C VAL A 291 2.54 12.83 -18.34
N THR A 292 2.89 13.62 -19.35
CA THR A 292 1.99 14.57 -20.01
C THR A 292 1.67 14.10 -21.41
N LEU A 293 0.37 14.09 -21.76
CA LEU A 293 -0.13 13.75 -23.08
C LEU A 293 -0.20 15.00 -23.97
N ASN A 294 0.43 14.91 -25.13
CA ASN A 294 0.33 15.92 -26.17
C ASN A 294 -0.24 15.28 -27.45
N GLY A 295 -1.03 16.06 -28.20
CA GLY A 295 -1.67 15.56 -29.42
C GLY A 295 -2.56 16.60 -30.07
N PRO A 296 -3.40 16.21 -31.02
CA PRO A 296 -4.30 17.13 -31.72
C PRO A 296 -5.20 17.89 -30.77
N ARG A 297 -5.21 19.23 -30.91
CA ARG A 297 -6.07 20.14 -30.15
C ARG A 297 -6.63 21.25 -31.06
N ALA A 298 -7.78 21.77 -30.72
CA ALA A 298 -8.28 22.99 -31.36
C ALA A 298 -7.47 24.19 -30.84
N ASP A 299 -6.96 25.01 -31.75
CA ASP A 299 -6.40 26.31 -31.46
C ASP A 299 -7.52 27.35 -31.25
N ASP A 300 -7.16 28.57 -30.81
CA ASP A 300 -8.12 29.62 -30.53
C ASP A 300 -8.98 29.97 -31.76
N ALA A 301 -8.42 29.96 -32.97
CA ALA A 301 -9.14 30.20 -34.19
C ALA A 301 -10.22 29.15 -34.43
N ARG A 302 -9.92 27.88 -34.21
CA ARG A 302 -10.91 26.81 -34.33
C ARG A 302 -11.94 26.82 -33.23
N ILE A 303 -11.55 27.13 -31.99
CA ILE A 303 -12.46 27.24 -30.84
C ILE A 303 -13.55 28.34 -31.12
N GLN A 304 -13.15 29.48 -31.63
CA GLN A 304 -14.04 30.59 -31.87
C GLN A 304 -14.88 30.44 -33.15
N SER A 305 -14.42 29.64 -34.12
CA SER A 305 -15.15 29.41 -35.36
C SER A 305 -16.39 28.54 -35.15
N ASP A 306 -17.51 28.87 -35.78
CA ASP A 306 -18.68 27.97 -35.82
C ASP A 306 -18.52 26.84 -36.86
N ASN A 307 -17.61 27.02 -37.83
CA ASN A 307 -17.25 26.02 -38.83
C ASN A 307 -15.74 25.95 -38.99
N PRO A 308 -15.04 25.33 -38.03
CA PRO A 308 -13.58 25.27 -38.01
C PRO A 308 -13.01 24.38 -39.14
N SER A 309 -11.77 24.68 -39.54
CA SER A 309 -11.04 23.81 -40.44
C SER A 309 -10.79 22.43 -39.78
N PRO A 310 -10.72 21.36 -40.58
CA PRO A 310 -10.47 20.00 -40.06
C PRO A 310 -9.20 19.92 -39.20
N LEU A 311 -9.26 19.06 -38.22
CA LEU A 311 -8.14 18.73 -37.35
C LEU A 311 -7.71 17.29 -37.66
N ARG A 312 -6.39 17.05 -37.71
CA ARG A 312 -5.86 15.73 -37.96
C ARG A 312 -6.32 14.75 -36.88
N ARG A 313 -6.77 13.57 -37.29
CA ARG A 313 -7.22 12.52 -36.38
C ARG A 313 -6.07 11.55 -36.10
N PRO A 314 -5.78 11.25 -34.84
CA PRO A 314 -4.77 10.24 -34.52
C PRO A 314 -5.24 8.84 -34.90
N ILE A 315 -4.29 7.97 -35.24
CA ILE A 315 -4.54 6.55 -35.46
C ILE A 315 -4.65 5.88 -34.10
N LEU A 316 -5.81 5.28 -33.81
CA LEU A 316 -6.11 4.59 -32.57
C LEU A 316 -6.65 3.16 -32.85
N PRO A 317 -6.46 2.17 -31.97
CA PRO A 317 -5.75 2.31 -30.67
C PRO A 317 -4.25 2.50 -30.84
N GLN A 318 -3.64 3.27 -29.93
CA GLN A 318 -2.19 3.49 -29.90
C GLN A 318 -1.61 2.98 -28.57
N THR A 319 -0.64 2.07 -28.66
CA THR A 319 0.09 1.56 -27.50
C THR A 319 1.27 2.48 -27.18
N PHE A 320 1.45 2.77 -25.91
CA PHE A 320 2.61 3.46 -25.36
C PHE A 320 3.35 2.56 -24.40
N GLU A 321 4.67 2.56 -24.49
CA GLU A 321 5.55 1.98 -23.50
C GLU A 321 6.53 3.06 -23.04
N LEU A 322 6.49 3.43 -21.76
CA LEU A 322 7.40 4.36 -21.13
C LEU A 322 8.54 3.56 -20.53
N GLU A 323 9.76 3.84 -20.96
CA GLU A 323 10.97 3.16 -20.48
C GLU A 323 11.80 4.11 -19.61
N GLY A 324 11.95 3.74 -18.33
CA GLY A 324 12.88 4.39 -17.41
C GLY A 324 14.23 3.67 -17.42
N ARG A 325 15.29 4.44 -17.73
CA ARG A 325 16.66 3.93 -17.88
C ARG A 325 17.55 4.49 -16.77
N ASP A 326 18.45 3.64 -16.29
CA ASP A 326 19.50 4.01 -15.36
C ASP A 326 20.61 4.85 -16.03
N LYS A 327 21.61 5.28 -15.25
CA LYS A 327 22.76 6.04 -15.74
C LYS A 327 23.63 5.29 -16.77
N SER A 328 23.51 3.97 -16.80
CA SER A 328 24.22 3.11 -17.76
C SER A 328 23.41 2.91 -19.05
N GLY A 329 22.20 3.46 -19.13
CA GLY A 329 21.31 3.34 -20.27
C GLY A 329 20.46 2.07 -20.29
N ASN A 330 20.53 1.21 -19.25
CA ASN A 330 19.73 0.00 -19.16
C ASN A 330 18.30 0.36 -18.80
N VAL A 331 17.32 -0.30 -19.44
CA VAL A 331 15.92 -0.20 -19.05
C VAL A 331 15.71 -0.95 -17.74
N VAL A 332 15.40 -0.23 -16.68
CA VAL A 332 15.19 -0.78 -15.34
C VAL A 332 13.72 -0.82 -14.92
N ILE A 333 12.87 -0.03 -15.58
CA ILE A 333 11.44 0.02 -15.29
C ILE A 333 10.66 0.35 -16.56
N LYS A 334 9.45 -0.19 -16.67
CA LYS A 334 8.51 0.09 -17.77
C LYS A 334 7.12 0.38 -17.24
N TYR A 335 6.39 1.24 -17.98
CA TYR A 335 4.96 1.44 -17.81
C TYR A 335 4.29 1.50 -19.17
N GLY A 336 3.34 0.62 -19.42
CA GLY A 336 2.62 0.56 -20.69
C GLY A 336 1.14 0.83 -20.55
N PHE A 337 0.54 1.48 -21.55
CA PHE A 337 -0.90 1.72 -21.64
C PHE A 337 -1.34 1.80 -23.12
N VAL A 338 -2.64 1.73 -23.38
CA VAL A 338 -3.20 1.78 -24.73
C VAL A 338 -4.30 2.83 -24.78
N LEU A 339 -4.07 3.91 -25.53
CA LEU A 339 -5.12 4.88 -25.80
C LEU A 339 -6.09 4.34 -26.86
N GLN A 340 -7.35 4.26 -26.48
CA GLN A 340 -8.47 3.83 -27.33
C GLN A 340 -9.19 5.01 -27.97
N LYS A 341 -9.21 6.16 -27.31
CA LYS A 341 -9.93 7.36 -27.74
C LYS A 341 -9.11 8.61 -27.43
N TRP A 342 -9.22 9.58 -28.35
CA TRP A 342 -8.68 10.91 -28.18
C TRP A 342 -9.79 11.96 -28.19
N PHE A 343 -9.68 12.91 -27.26
CA PHE A 343 -10.67 13.94 -27.05
C PHE A 343 -10.13 15.32 -27.40
N VAL A 344 -11.01 16.16 -27.99
CA VAL A 344 -10.72 17.56 -28.36
C VAL A 344 -11.74 18.45 -27.68
N ASN A 345 -11.27 19.34 -26.82
CA ASN A 345 -12.09 20.25 -26.04
C ASN A 345 -12.33 21.57 -26.82
N ARG A 346 -13.55 22.12 -26.77
CA ARG A 346 -13.87 23.48 -27.27
C ARG A 346 -13.66 24.54 -26.20
N ALA A 347 -12.89 24.28 -25.19
CA ALA A 347 -12.63 25.16 -24.05
C ALA A 347 -13.93 25.71 -23.41
N ASP A 348 -14.05 27.00 -23.25
CA ASP A 348 -15.19 27.66 -22.60
C ASP A 348 -16.27 28.16 -23.58
N LYS A 349 -16.15 27.82 -24.85
CA LYS A 349 -17.13 28.22 -25.87
C LYS A 349 -18.43 27.44 -25.69
N GLU A 350 -19.41 28.08 -25.10
CA GLU A 350 -20.75 27.54 -24.91
C GLU A 350 -21.64 27.79 -26.15
N ASP A 351 -22.40 26.78 -26.56
CA ASP A 351 -23.38 26.89 -27.64
C ASP A 351 -24.47 25.79 -27.49
N THR A 352 -25.46 25.80 -28.38
CA THR A 352 -26.53 24.81 -28.44
C THR A 352 -25.97 23.42 -28.83
N PRO A 353 -26.66 22.33 -28.46
CA PRO A 353 -26.24 20.97 -28.85
C PRO A 353 -25.99 20.80 -30.34
N SER A 354 -26.87 21.35 -31.18
CA SER A 354 -26.75 21.26 -32.65
C SER A 354 -25.49 21.96 -33.16
N ARG A 355 -25.18 23.19 -32.68
CA ARG A 355 -23.98 23.92 -33.09
C ARG A 355 -22.70 23.20 -32.60
N GLN A 356 -22.73 22.66 -31.39
CA GLN A 356 -21.61 21.89 -30.87
C GLN A 356 -21.38 20.60 -31.70
N THR A 357 -22.47 19.94 -32.15
CA THR A 357 -22.38 18.80 -33.05
C THR A 357 -21.75 19.19 -34.38
N THR A 358 -22.20 20.30 -34.98
CA THR A 358 -21.63 20.83 -36.23
C THR A 358 -20.16 21.16 -36.07
N TRP A 359 -19.76 21.78 -34.96
CA TRP A 359 -18.39 22.12 -34.67
C TRP A 359 -17.50 20.87 -34.62
N CYS A 360 -17.90 19.85 -33.85
CA CYS A 360 -17.15 18.59 -33.80
C CYS A 360 -17.02 17.93 -35.17
N SER A 361 -18.11 17.91 -35.96
CA SER A 361 -18.14 17.32 -37.30
C SER A 361 -17.23 18.07 -38.28
N SER A 362 -17.17 19.39 -38.21
CA SER A 362 -16.26 20.21 -39.03
C SER A 362 -14.79 19.93 -38.73
N LEU A 363 -14.45 19.63 -37.45
CA LEU A 363 -13.11 19.15 -37.10
C LEU A 363 -12.78 17.76 -37.63
N GLY A 364 -13.80 16.99 -38.10
CA GLY A 364 -13.64 15.59 -38.47
C GLY A 364 -13.78 14.62 -37.29
N TYR A 365 -14.27 15.08 -36.16
CA TYR A 365 -14.58 14.31 -34.95
C TYR A 365 -16.11 14.18 -34.82
N ARG A 366 -16.57 13.54 -33.76
CA ARG A 366 -17.98 13.55 -33.37
C ARG A 366 -18.17 14.14 -31.98
N LEU A 367 -19.33 14.69 -31.69
CA LEU A 367 -19.70 15.05 -30.33
C LEU A 367 -19.71 13.77 -29.46
N SER A 368 -19.16 13.86 -28.24
CA SER A 368 -19.11 12.73 -27.32
C SER A 368 -20.52 12.26 -26.94
N ARG A 369 -20.66 10.98 -26.65
CA ARG A 369 -21.85 10.39 -26.01
C ARG A 369 -21.67 10.34 -24.50
N ILE A 370 -22.75 10.16 -23.76
CA ILE A 370 -22.70 9.95 -22.30
C ILE A 370 -21.67 8.85 -21.95
N ARG A 371 -21.76 7.71 -22.61
CA ARG A 371 -20.85 6.57 -22.39
C ARG A 371 -19.38 6.81 -22.77
N ASP A 372 -19.09 7.85 -23.54
CA ASP A 372 -17.71 8.24 -23.81
C ASP A 372 -17.10 9.04 -22.64
N LEU A 373 -17.93 9.67 -21.84
CA LEU A 373 -17.50 10.60 -20.79
C LEU A 373 -17.57 10.01 -19.40
N THR A 374 -18.61 9.26 -19.06
CA THR A 374 -18.89 8.82 -17.70
C THR A 374 -19.44 7.40 -17.65
N ASN A 375 -19.28 6.72 -16.50
CA ASN A 375 -19.97 5.48 -16.15
C ASN A 375 -21.09 5.70 -15.13
N ALA A 376 -21.45 6.93 -14.85
CA ALA A 376 -22.53 7.27 -13.93
C ALA A 376 -23.86 6.62 -14.36
N LYS A 377 -24.69 6.28 -13.38
CA LYS A 377 -25.98 5.64 -13.60
C LYS A 377 -27.09 6.64 -13.53
N CYS A 378 -27.92 6.69 -14.57
CA CYS A 378 -29.18 7.41 -14.55
C CYS A 378 -30.25 6.68 -13.72
N GLY A 379 -31.15 7.42 -13.05
CA GLY A 379 -32.27 6.83 -12.30
C GLY A 379 -31.96 6.30 -10.93
N VAL A 380 -30.74 6.46 -10.42
CA VAL A 380 -30.42 6.25 -9.00
C VAL A 380 -30.80 7.51 -8.24
N GLN A 381 -31.86 7.41 -7.49
CA GLN A 381 -32.48 8.32 -6.53
C GLN A 381 -32.13 9.82 -6.60
N ALA A 382 -33.15 10.61 -6.84
CA ALA A 382 -33.12 12.05 -6.96
C ALA A 382 -33.39 12.74 -5.61
N ASP A 383 -32.36 13.04 -4.86
CA ASP A 383 -32.51 13.89 -3.67
C ASP A 383 -32.50 15.39 -4.01
N ASP A 384 -32.10 15.82 -5.23
CA ASP A 384 -31.82 17.23 -5.52
C ASP A 384 -32.57 17.79 -6.73
N GLY A 385 -33.66 17.21 -7.18
CA GLY A 385 -34.50 17.79 -8.24
C GLY A 385 -33.94 17.73 -9.66
N PHE A 386 -32.83 17.03 -9.90
CA PHE A 386 -32.25 16.79 -11.22
C PHE A 386 -32.15 15.29 -11.53
N PRO A 387 -33.27 14.58 -11.66
CA PRO A 387 -33.18 13.17 -11.97
C PRO A 387 -32.93 12.98 -13.47
N CYS A 388 -31.92 12.23 -13.79
CA CYS A 388 -31.84 11.55 -15.07
C CYS A 388 -32.81 10.33 -15.05
N VAL A 389 -34.04 10.53 -14.57
CA VAL A 389 -35.09 9.49 -14.60
C VAL A 389 -35.42 9.22 -16.05
N ASP A 390 -35.46 7.97 -16.44
CA ASP A 390 -35.62 7.51 -17.83
C ASP A 390 -34.54 8.02 -18.81
N GLY A 391 -33.34 8.32 -18.28
CA GLY A 391 -32.20 8.75 -19.05
C GLY A 391 -31.33 7.62 -19.54
N ILE A 392 -30.20 8.00 -20.12
CA ILE A 392 -29.22 7.06 -20.72
C ILE A 392 -28.09 6.85 -19.70
N ASP A 393 -27.83 5.61 -19.34
CA ASP A 393 -26.70 5.22 -18.52
C ASP A 393 -25.37 5.45 -19.21
N GLY A 394 -24.31 5.66 -18.40
CA GLY A 394 -22.94 5.77 -18.84
C GLY A 394 -22.33 4.44 -19.33
N ALA A 395 -21.02 4.43 -19.43
CA ALA A 395 -20.23 3.27 -19.83
C ALA A 395 -20.28 2.13 -18.80
N LYS A 396 -19.86 0.96 -19.22
CA LYS A 396 -19.63 -0.20 -18.34
C LYS A 396 -18.12 -0.38 -18.10
N PRO A 397 -17.73 -0.84 -16.89
CA PRO A 397 -18.57 -1.15 -15.72
C PRO A 397 -19.24 0.10 -15.17
N SER A 398 -20.57 0.00 -14.96
CA SER A 398 -21.36 1.11 -14.46
C SER A 398 -20.99 1.43 -13.01
N SER A 399 -21.08 2.71 -12.65
CA SER A 399 -21.15 3.14 -11.25
C SER A 399 -22.44 2.61 -10.61
N ASP A 400 -22.42 2.44 -9.31
CA ASP A 400 -23.61 2.16 -8.49
C ASP A 400 -24.34 3.45 -8.07
N ALA A 401 -23.79 4.62 -8.47
CA ALA A 401 -24.26 5.93 -8.10
C ALA A 401 -24.50 6.84 -9.32
N ARG A 402 -25.13 8.02 -9.08
CA ARG A 402 -25.37 9.06 -10.07
C ARG A 402 -24.12 9.81 -10.52
N TYR A 403 -22.99 9.65 -9.85
CA TYR A 403 -21.67 10.18 -10.23
C TYR A 403 -20.76 9.05 -10.72
N TYR A 404 -19.69 9.39 -11.42
CA TYR A 404 -18.76 8.38 -11.89
C TYR A 404 -18.10 7.64 -10.72
N GLN A 405 -17.72 6.41 -10.98
CA GLN A 405 -16.88 5.59 -10.11
C GLN A 405 -15.59 5.29 -10.86
N ARG A 406 -14.45 5.58 -10.26
CA ARG A 406 -13.13 5.42 -10.90
C ARG A 406 -12.93 4.01 -11.45
N ARG A 407 -12.92 3.89 -12.77
CA ARG A 407 -12.73 2.63 -13.51
C ARG A 407 -11.94 2.90 -14.79
N ILE A 408 -10.99 2.01 -15.11
CA ILE A 408 -10.23 2.07 -16.35
C ILE A 408 -11.15 1.65 -17.50
N GLY A 409 -11.15 2.40 -18.60
CA GLY A 409 -11.96 2.14 -19.80
C GLY A 409 -13.43 2.54 -19.69
N ALA A 410 -13.87 3.10 -18.58
CA ALA A 410 -15.28 3.39 -18.33
C ALA A 410 -15.68 4.87 -18.53
N GLY A 411 -14.99 5.56 -19.42
CA GLY A 411 -15.29 6.93 -19.82
C GLY A 411 -14.21 7.94 -19.46
N PHE A 412 -14.17 9.00 -20.23
CA PHE A 412 -13.10 10.01 -20.17
C PHE A 412 -13.02 10.72 -18.81
N PHE A 413 -14.15 11.27 -18.33
CA PHE A 413 -14.17 11.92 -17.00
C PHE A 413 -14.04 10.90 -15.87
N THR A 414 -14.51 9.67 -16.08
CA THR A 414 -14.34 8.57 -15.12
C THR A 414 -12.87 8.25 -14.89
N GLU A 415 -12.05 8.19 -15.93
CA GLU A 415 -10.62 7.93 -15.81
C GLU A 415 -9.86 9.11 -15.20
N TRP A 416 -10.09 10.31 -15.75
CA TRP A 416 -9.29 11.50 -15.41
C TRP A 416 -9.77 12.27 -14.18
N GLY A 417 -11.04 12.10 -13.80
CA GLY A 417 -11.67 12.77 -12.67
C GLY A 417 -12.02 14.20 -12.95
N SER A 418 -11.90 15.07 -11.96
CA SER A 418 -12.26 16.47 -12.07
C SER A 418 -11.38 17.19 -13.09
N MET A 419 -11.95 17.45 -14.28
CA MET A 419 -11.18 17.91 -15.44
C MET A 419 -10.61 19.32 -15.27
N GLY A 420 -11.24 20.15 -14.48
CA GLY A 420 -10.80 21.53 -14.26
C GLY A 420 -9.49 21.70 -13.48
N TYR A 421 -8.90 20.61 -13.01
CA TYR A 421 -7.56 20.61 -12.42
C TYR A 421 -6.42 20.52 -13.45
N TYR A 422 -6.72 20.21 -14.71
CA TYR A 422 -5.73 20.14 -15.77
C TYR A 422 -5.69 21.47 -16.54
N ALA A 423 -4.90 22.41 -16.03
CA ALA A 423 -4.89 23.81 -16.53
C ALA A 423 -4.65 23.89 -18.05
N ASP A 424 -3.71 23.09 -18.58
CA ASP A 424 -3.31 23.11 -19.99
C ASP A 424 -4.31 22.40 -20.91
N ALA A 425 -5.24 21.60 -20.34
CA ALA A 425 -6.27 20.92 -21.12
C ALA A 425 -7.51 21.79 -21.39
N GLY A 426 -7.61 22.97 -20.77
CA GLY A 426 -8.65 23.96 -21.05
C GLY A 426 -10.07 23.57 -20.63
N PHE A 427 -10.21 22.61 -19.70
CA PHE A 427 -11.53 22.25 -19.17
C PHE A 427 -11.95 23.20 -18.04
N ARG A 428 -13.24 23.48 -17.98
CA ARG A 428 -13.81 24.26 -16.88
C ARG A 428 -14.27 23.39 -15.73
N ARG A 429 -14.13 23.91 -14.51
CA ARG A 429 -14.65 23.29 -13.30
C ARG A 429 -16.16 23.48 -13.21
N PHE A 430 -16.84 22.47 -12.69
CA PHE A 430 -18.29 22.46 -12.42
C PHE A 430 -19.15 22.77 -13.65
N ARG A 431 -18.70 22.34 -14.85
CA ARG A 431 -19.46 22.53 -16.10
C ARG A 431 -19.91 21.20 -16.69
N GLY A 432 -21.16 21.20 -17.17
CA GLY A 432 -21.70 20.15 -18.03
C GLY A 432 -21.21 20.34 -19.45
N TYR A 433 -20.87 19.25 -20.11
CA TYR A 433 -20.46 19.17 -21.51
C TYR A 433 -21.53 18.46 -22.29
N TRP A 434 -22.04 19.10 -23.37
CA TRP A 434 -23.06 18.49 -24.23
C TRP A 434 -22.62 17.12 -24.75
N THR A 435 -23.61 16.23 -24.83
CA THR A 435 -23.48 14.94 -25.52
C THR A 435 -24.33 14.88 -26.76
N SER A 436 -24.02 13.91 -27.64
CA SER A 436 -24.86 13.64 -28.81
C SER A 436 -26.10 12.79 -28.50
N ASP A 437 -26.22 12.32 -27.26
CA ASP A 437 -27.37 11.56 -26.82
C ASP A 437 -28.55 12.50 -26.53
N ALA A 438 -29.75 12.09 -26.99
CA ALA A 438 -30.98 12.82 -26.79
C ALA A 438 -32.16 11.85 -26.64
N ILE A 439 -33.19 12.26 -25.90
CA ILE A 439 -34.47 11.58 -25.81
C ILE A 439 -35.56 12.61 -26.07
N TYR A 440 -36.35 12.39 -27.14
CA TYR A 440 -37.37 13.33 -27.62
C TYR A 440 -36.78 14.73 -27.84
N ASP A 441 -37.27 15.75 -27.15
CA ASP A 441 -36.87 17.16 -27.23
C ASP A 441 -35.80 17.55 -26.18
N THR A 442 -35.25 16.60 -25.49
CA THR A 442 -34.28 16.82 -24.43
C THR A 442 -32.89 16.28 -24.77
N ASN A 443 -31.88 17.08 -24.47
CA ASN A 443 -30.46 16.76 -24.61
C ASN A 443 -29.84 16.50 -23.26
N PHE A 444 -28.71 15.80 -23.27
CA PHE A 444 -27.95 15.49 -22.07
C PHE A 444 -26.58 16.15 -22.09
N ASP A 445 -26.16 16.60 -20.93
CA ASP A 445 -24.77 16.94 -20.67
C ASP A 445 -24.19 16.05 -19.57
N VAL A 446 -22.86 16.04 -19.48
CA VAL A 446 -22.12 15.33 -18.43
C VAL A 446 -21.22 16.33 -17.72
N ASN A 447 -21.34 16.40 -16.41
CA ASN A 447 -20.53 17.27 -15.58
C ASN A 447 -19.07 16.79 -15.52
N SER A 448 -18.14 17.69 -15.78
CA SER A 448 -16.69 17.39 -15.89
C SER A 448 -16.01 17.10 -14.55
N ASP A 449 -16.65 17.41 -13.41
CA ASP A 449 -16.04 17.17 -12.10
C ASP A 449 -16.49 15.88 -11.45
N ASN A 450 -17.74 15.47 -11.66
CA ASN A 450 -18.35 14.35 -10.97
C ASN A 450 -19.01 13.32 -11.89
N GLY A 451 -19.09 13.62 -13.20
CA GLY A 451 -19.69 12.74 -14.19
C GLY A 451 -21.21 12.63 -14.14
N TYR A 452 -21.90 13.48 -13.38
CA TYR A 452 -23.36 13.51 -13.37
C TYR A 452 -23.91 13.75 -14.77
N VAL A 453 -24.96 13.03 -15.11
CA VAL A 453 -25.71 13.22 -16.33
C VAL A 453 -26.93 14.07 -16.04
N TYR A 454 -27.00 15.24 -16.66
CA TYR A 454 -28.14 16.16 -16.55
C TYR A 454 -28.95 16.16 -17.83
N ARG A 455 -30.23 16.49 -17.70
CA ARG A 455 -31.20 16.52 -18.79
C ARG A 455 -31.75 17.94 -18.97
N TYR A 456 -31.69 18.45 -20.19
CA TYR A 456 -32.07 19.83 -20.50
C TYR A 456 -32.97 19.92 -21.73
N ARG A 457 -33.89 20.90 -21.70
CA ARG A 457 -34.67 21.39 -22.87
C ARG A 457 -34.05 22.67 -23.37
N GLY A 458 -32.94 22.58 -24.09
CA GLY A 458 -32.23 23.76 -24.59
C GLY A 458 -31.15 24.25 -23.61
N GLY A 459 -30.49 25.34 -23.96
CA GLY A 459 -29.38 25.91 -23.21
C GLY A 459 -28.09 25.97 -24.03
N LYS A 460 -27.02 26.47 -23.42
CA LYS A 460 -25.69 26.58 -24.02
C LYS A 460 -24.65 25.98 -23.05
N HIS A 461 -23.94 24.99 -23.49
CA HIS A 461 -22.86 24.35 -22.75
C HIS A 461 -21.64 24.12 -23.66
N PRO A 462 -20.47 23.99 -23.12
CA PRO A 462 -19.30 23.62 -23.89
C PRO A 462 -19.42 22.21 -24.48
N ALA A 463 -18.49 21.86 -25.36
CA ALA A 463 -18.42 20.56 -25.99
C ALA A 463 -17.04 19.92 -25.87
N VAL A 464 -17.03 18.61 -25.81
CA VAL A 464 -15.85 17.80 -26.03
C VAL A 464 -16.16 16.80 -27.14
N CYS A 465 -15.32 16.81 -28.18
CA CYS A 465 -15.42 15.89 -29.29
C CYS A 465 -14.52 14.69 -29.08
N THR A 466 -14.85 13.56 -29.66
CA THR A 466 -14.01 12.35 -29.63
C THR A 466 -13.80 11.82 -31.04
N THR A 467 -12.74 11.04 -31.21
CA THR A 467 -12.53 10.22 -32.41
C THR A 467 -13.73 9.32 -32.64
N PRO A 468 -14.12 9.11 -33.89
CA PRO A 468 -15.27 8.29 -34.27
C PRO A 468 -15.29 6.89 -33.66
#